data_692fdffc8d0202ef26849c8ccb1c472e
#
_entry.id   692fdffc8d0202ef26849c8ccb1c472e
#
_cell.length_a   1.000
_cell.length_b   1.000
_cell.length_c   1.000
_cell.angle_alpha   90.00
_cell.angle_beta   90.00
_cell.angle_gamma   90.00
#
_symmetry.space_group_name_H-M   'P 1'
#
loop_
_entity.id
_entity.type
_entity.pdbx_description
1 polymer ?
#
loop_
_entity_poly.entity_id
_entity_poly.type
_entity_poly.pdbx_seq_one_letter_code
_entity_poly.pdbx_strand_id
1 'polypeptide(L)'
;MAALTEGQARRIALAAQGFGADRGRTVTMRQVQRVISQVAQFQVDSVNVCIRAHYMPLYARLGGYDRGLLDRAMNTAPRRVYEFWGHAASLIDVNLAAALRFRGAEHRERPWNMMREVLETKPRLVEEVYAQVAQRGPLTAREIDHEQERTKGSWWDWSEAKSALEWLFYIGELSSAGRNAQFERGFDLPERVLPASIFQRPTPSEDEARLDLARRAAAGLGVFSEAALAEYFYTDRRKTARALAHLVSTGEVEAVPVKEWSRPAYLWSAAARPRRLQVDALVAPFDSLAFDRERLLETFGVHYRIGLYTPKAQRVHGYYVYLFVMDDQIAARVDLKADRKASRLLVQSAWLEQGSGEVETAGRLAAELRRFAEWLGLAEVIVIDAGDLAGALATSCASAT
;
A
#
# COMPACT_ATOMS: atom_id res chain seq x y z
N MET A 1 4.55 -26.47 -19.75
CA MET A 1 4.86 -25.15 -20.35
C MET A 1 6.36 -24.89 -20.38
N ALA A 2 6.87 -24.08 -21.34
CA ALA A 2 8.26 -23.63 -21.31
C ALA A 2 8.49 -22.74 -20.09
N ALA A 3 9.69 -22.83 -19.49
CA ALA A 3 10.07 -22.00 -18.36
C ALA A 3 10.05 -20.50 -18.74
N LEU A 4 9.53 -19.67 -17.88
CA LEU A 4 9.64 -18.21 -18.02
C LEU A 4 11.06 -17.77 -17.72
N THR A 5 11.58 -16.79 -18.48
CA THR A 5 12.79 -16.07 -18.11
C THR A 5 12.47 -15.07 -16.99
N GLU A 6 13.49 -14.64 -16.22
CA GLU A 6 13.31 -13.58 -15.20
C GLU A 6 12.71 -12.30 -15.79
N GLY A 7 13.20 -11.84 -16.96
CA GLY A 7 12.64 -10.66 -17.61
C GLY A 7 11.17 -10.81 -18.00
N GLN A 8 10.74 -12.03 -18.40
CA GLN A 8 9.31 -12.31 -18.62
C GLN A 8 8.54 -12.25 -17.32
N ALA A 9 9.05 -12.85 -16.23
CA ALA A 9 8.40 -12.82 -14.91
C ALA A 9 8.28 -11.38 -14.40
N ARG A 10 9.33 -10.55 -14.50
CA ARG A 10 9.29 -9.13 -14.12
C ARG A 10 8.24 -8.35 -14.90
N ARG A 11 8.19 -8.51 -16.23
CA ARG A 11 7.19 -7.81 -17.06
C ARG A 11 5.76 -8.22 -16.77
N ILE A 12 5.52 -9.50 -16.51
CA ILE A 12 4.21 -10.01 -16.09
C ILE A 12 3.81 -9.42 -14.73
N ALA A 13 4.72 -9.45 -13.76
CA ALA A 13 4.49 -8.91 -12.42
C ALA A 13 4.18 -7.39 -12.46
N LEU A 14 4.94 -6.62 -13.22
CA LEU A 14 4.71 -5.18 -13.39
C LEU A 14 3.39 -4.88 -14.10
N ALA A 15 3.09 -5.59 -15.18
CA ALA A 15 1.84 -5.42 -15.93
C ALA A 15 0.60 -5.75 -15.06
N ALA A 16 0.66 -6.83 -14.27
CA ALA A 16 -0.39 -7.20 -13.32
C ALA A 16 -0.63 -6.12 -12.26
N GLN A 17 0.43 -5.45 -11.83
CA GLN A 17 0.38 -4.30 -10.91
C GLN A 17 -0.04 -2.98 -11.58
N GLY A 18 -0.32 -2.98 -12.88
CA GLY A 18 -0.79 -1.81 -13.64
C GLY A 18 0.28 -0.87 -14.14
N PHE A 19 1.56 -1.26 -14.11
CA PHE A 19 2.64 -0.51 -14.74
C PHE A 19 2.63 -0.66 -16.26
N GLY A 20 3.23 0.32 -16.98
CA GLY A 20 3.29 0.33 -18.45
C GLY A 20 2.06 0.94 -19.12
N ALA A 21 1.11 1.49 -18.36
CA ALA A 21 0.03 2.31 -18.89
C ALA A 21 0.56 3.70 -19.30
N ASP A 22 -0.10 4.31 -20.30
CA ASP A 22 0.21 5.68 -20.71
C ASP A 22 -0.02 6.67 -19.54
N ARG A 23 1.07 7.31 -19.09
CA ARG A 23 1.12 8.28 -17.97
C ARG A 23 0.93 9.74 -18.44
N GLY A 24 0.77 9.98 -19.73
CA GLY A 24 0.68 11.34 -20.31
C GLY A 24 -0.73 11.91 -20.41
N ARG A 25 -1.76 11.18 -19.98
CA ARG A 25 -3.15 11.60 -20.12
C ARG A 25 -3.73 12.19 -18.84
N THR A 26 -4.71 13.08 -18.98
CA THR A 26 -5.51 13.54 -17.85
C THR A 26 -6.13 12.36 -17.12
N VAL A 27 -5.78 12.21 -15.84
CA VAL A 27 -6.28 11.13 -14.99
C VAL A 27 -7.71 11.42 -14.58
N THR A 28 -8.59 10.46 -14.74
CA THR A 28 -10.00 10.51 -14.33
C THR A 28 -10.28 9.44 -13.27
N MET A 29 -11.46 9.51 -12.64
CA MET A 29 -11.92 8.49 -11.69
C MET A 29 -11.94 7.07 -12.32
N ARG A 30 -12.09 6.94 -13.63
CA ARG A 30 -12.04 5.65 -14.32
C ARG A 30 -10.65 5.00 -14.24
N GLN A 31 -9.57 5.78 -14.41
CA GLN A 31 -8.21 5.27 -14.28
C GLN A 31 -7.89 4.97 -12.82
N VAL A 32 -8.34 5.83 -11.87
CA VAL A 32 -8.22 5.56 -10.43
C VAL A 32 -8.89 4.24 -10.07
N GLN A 33 -10.13 4.01 -10.51
CA GLN A 33 -10.86 2.75 -10.28
C GLN A 33 -10.13 1.56 -10.88
N ARG A 34 -9.54 1.70 -12.07
CA ARG A 34 -8.75 0.62 -12.69
C ARG A 34 -7.58 0.21 -11.78
N VAL A 35 -6.81 1.18 -11.26
CA VAL A 35 -5.69 0.88 -10.36
C VAL A 35 -6.18 0.26 -9.05
N ILE A 36 -7.26 0.80 -8.44
CA ILE A 36 -7.90 0.19 -7.26
C ILE A 36 -8.25 -1.27 -7.56
N SER A 37 -8.85 -1.54 -8.72
CA SER A 37 -9.23 -2.88 -9.14
C SER A 37 -8.03 -3.79 -9.40
N GLN A 38 -6.88 -3.28 -9.82
CA GLN A 38 -5.67 -4.05 -10.08
C GLN A 38 -4.91 -4.42 -8.81
N VAL A 39 -4.66 -3.45 -7.93
CA VAL A 39 -3.81 -3.66 -6.75
C VAL A 39 -4.60 -3.89 -5.46
N ALA A 40 -5.90 -3.65 -5.48
CA ALA A 40 -6.86 -3.91 -4.40
C ALA A 40 -6.64 -3.14 -3.09
N GLN A 41 -5.44 -2.71 -2.75
CA GLN A 41 -5.12 -2.05 -1.48
C GLN A 41 -3.98 -1.04 -1.62
N PHE A 42 -4.06 0.07 -0.87
CA PHE A 42 -3.02 1.09 -0.72
C PHE A 42 -2.73 1.25 0.76
N GLN A 43 -1.53 0.89 1.21
CA GLN A 43 -1.18 0.96 2.63
C GLN A 43 -1.24 2.40 3.14
N VAL A 44 -1.88 2.59 4.28
CA VAL A 44 -1.98 3.87 4.99
C VAL A 44 -0.87 3.93 6.04
N ASP A 45 -0.09 5.00 6.00
CA ASP A 45 0.97 5.24 6.97
C ASP A 45 1.00 6.71 7.38
N SER A 46 1.41 6.97 8.63
CA SER A 46 1.53 8.31 9.19
C SER A 46 2.75 9.08 8.67
N VAL A 47 3.76 8.39 8.16
CA VAL A 47 4.98 9.00 7.60
C VAL A 47 4.63 9.85 6.38
N ASN A 48 5.11 11.09 6.38
CA ASN A 48 4.85 12.09 5.36
C ASN A 48 6.14 12.82 4.98
N VAL A 49 7.09 12.11 4.37
CA VAL A 49 8.38 12.68 3.98
C VAL A 49 8.24 13.56 2.73
N CYS A 50 7.67 13.02 1.67
CA CYS A 50 7.26 13.78 0.48
C CYS A 50 5.75 13.92 0.41
N ILE A 51 5.06 12.81 0.57
CA ILE A 51 3.60 12.69 0.61
C ILE A 51 3.24 11.42 1.38
N ARG A 52 1.99 11.30 1.85
CA ARG A 52 1.54 10.07 2.51
C ARG A 52 1.51 8.89 1.55
N ALA A 53 1.88 7.73 2.06
CA ALA A 53 2.11 6.51 1.28
C ALA A 53 0.96 6.12 0.34
N HIS A 54 -0.30 6.25 0.78
CA HIS A 54 -1.47 5.81 0.02
C HIS A 54 -1.75 6.61 -1.28
N TYR A 55 -1.13 7.79 -1.46
CA TYR A 55 -1.21 8.52 -2.74
C TYR A 55 -0.23 7.98 -3.79
N MET A 56 0.86 7.34 -3.36
CA MET A 56 1.93 6.91 -4.25
C MET A 56 1.56 5.79 -5.22
N PRO A 57 0.73 4.78 -4.87
CA PRO A 57 0.37 3.73 -5.81
C PRO A 57 -0.33 4.24 -7.07
N LEU A 58 -1.14 5.29 -6.97
CA LEU A 58 -1.74 5.94 -8.11
C LEU A 58 -0.71 6.74 -8.91
N TYR A 59 0.15 7.51 -8.24
CA TYR A 59 1.21 8.26 -8.91
C TYR A 59 2.17 7.33 -9.67
N ALA A 60 2.64 6.27 -9.06
CA ALA A 60 3.56 5.31 -9.68
C ALA A 60 3.01 4.72 -10.99
N ARG A 61 1.69 4.55 -11.09
CA ARG A 61 1.03 3.91 -12.24
C ARG A 61 0.45 4.90 -13.25
N LEU A 62 0.02 6.06 -12.82
CA LEU A 62 -0.72 7.04 -13.63
C LEU A 62 0.07 8.31 -13.91
N GLY A 63 1.17 8.56 -13.19
CA GLY A 63 1.86 9.85 -13.19
C GLY A 63 1.17 10.88 -12.32
N GLY A 64 1.46 12.16 -12.56
CA GLY A 64 0.81 13.26 -11.84
C GLY A 64 -0.71 13.23 -12.03
N TYR A 65 -1.45 13.32 -10.91
CA TYR A 65 -2.92 13.30 -10.91
C TYR A 65 -3.49 14.23 -9.84
N ASP A 66 -4.76 14.64 -10.00
CA ASP A 66 -5.50 15.34 -8.94
C ASP A 66 -5.74 14.43 -7.74
N ARG A 67 -5.07 14.70 -6.62
CA ARG A 67 -5.20 13.92 -5.37
C ARG A 67 -6.63 13.89 -4.84
N GLY A 68 -7.42 14.91 -5.13
CA GLY A 68 -8.86 14.94 -4.85
C GLY A 68 -9.64 13.79 -5.47
N LEU A 69 -9.11 13.10 -6.49
CA LEU A 69 -9.72 11.88 -7.02
C LEU A 69 -9.67 10.73 -6.00
N LEU A 70 -8.53 10.52 -5.34
CA LEU A 70 -8.43 9.50 -4.28
C LEU A 70 -9.23 9.93 -3.04
N ASP A 71 -9.16 11.22 -2.67
CA ASP A 71 -9.93 11.75 -1.54
C ASP A 71 -11.43 11.53 -1.74
N ARG A 72 -11.95 11.77 -2.96
CA ARG A 72 -13.34 11.44 -3.31
C ARG A 72 -13.61 9.93 -3.28
N ALA A 73 -12.69 9.10 -3.76
CA ALA A 73 -12.87 7.65 -3.76
C ALA A 73 -12.99 7.08 -2.34
N MET A 74 -12.35 7.68 -1.35
CA MET A 74 -12.36 7.21 0.05
C MET A 74 -13.36 7.93 0.96
N ASN A 75 -13.76 9.18 0.65
CA ASN A 75 -14.57 9.98 1.57
C ASN A 75 -15.97 10.34 1.05
N THR A 76 -16.23 10.18 -0.26
CA THR A 76 -17.51 10.55 -0.87
C THR A 76 -18.29 9.33 -1.33
N ALA A 77 -19.57 9.27 -0.96
CA ALA A 77 -20.46 8.18 -1.40
C ALA A 77 -20.78 8.27 -2.92
N PRO A 78 -20.86 7.16 -3.63
CA PRO A 78 -20.50 5.82 -3.19
C PRO A 78 -18.97 5.64 -3.13
N ARG A 79 -18.46 5.27 -1.95
CA ARG A 79 -17.02 5.05 -1.77
C ARG A 79 -16.53 3.92 -2.66
N ARG A 80 -15.27 4.01 -3.08
CA ARG A 80 -14.58 3.00 -3.91
C ARG A 80 -13.55 2.21 -3.12
N VAL A 81 -13.03 2.83 -2.08
CA VAL A 81 -12.14 2.23 -1.09
C VAL A 81 -12.61 2.56 0.31
N TYR A 82 -12.28 1.69 1.26
CA TYR A 82 -12.49 1.90 2.70
C TYR A 82 -11.22 1.50 3.45
N GLU A 83 -10.99 2.07 4.61
CA GLU A 83 -9.83 1.72 5.43
C GLU A 83 -10.15 0.47 6.26
N PHE A 84 -9.30 -0.55 6.12
CA PHE A 84 -9.33 -1.77 6.93
C PHE A 84 -7.95 -2.47 6.90
N TRP A 85 -7.87 -3.64 7.49
CA TRP A 85 -6.66 -4.45 7.56
C TRP A 85 -6.52 -5.32 6.31
N GLY A 86 -5.56 -4.96 5.44
CA GLY A 86 -5.07 -5.74 4.32
C GLY A 86 -3.73 -6.40 4.64
N HIS A 87 -2.66 -6.06 3.91
CA HIS A 87 -1.29 -6.39 4.30
C HIS A 87 -0.92 -5.69 5.63
N ALA A 88 -1.34 -4.45 5.75
CA ALA A 88 -1.33 -3.63 6.96
C ALA A 88 -2.63 -2.78 6.95
N ALA A 89 -2.75 -1.74 7.79
CA ALA A 89 -3.82 -0.76 7.66
C ALA A 89 -3.78 -0.16 6.24
N SER A 90 -4.85 -0.32 5.47
CA SER A 90 -4.88 0.00 4.05
C SER A 90 -6.23 0.56 3.60
N LEU A 91 -6.21 1.39 2.57
CA LEU A 91 -7.40 1.68 1.77
C LEU A 91 -7.62 0.49 0.83
N ILE A 92 -8.70 -0.22 1.02
CA ILE A 92 -9.01 -1.48 0.32
C ILE A 92 -10.21 -1.26 -0.62
N ASP A 93 -10.19 -1.88 -1.79
CA ASP A 93 -11.34 -1.93 -2.69
C ASP A 93 -12.59 -2.39 -1.94
N VAL A 94 -13.65 -1.57 -1.92
CA VAL A 94 -14.90 -1.88 -1.20
C VAL A 94 -15.50 -3.23 -1.59
N ASN A 95 -15.23 -3.73 -2.81
CA ASN A 95 -15.70 -5.03 -3.27
C ASN A 95 -15.15 -6.20 -2.45
N LEU A 96 -14.05 -6.02 -1.73
CA LEU A 96 -13.46 -7.03 -0.85
C LEU A 96 -14.00 -6.97 0.59
N ALA A 97 -14.87 -6.01 0.93
CA ALA A 97 -15.35 -5.83 2.30
C ALA A 97 -16.03 -7.09 2.85
N ALA A 98 -16.87 -7.76 2.06
CA ALA A 98 -17.53 -9.01 2.50
C ALA A 98 -16.51 -10.13 2.73
N ALA A 99 -15.52 -10.29 1.85
CA ALA A 99 -14.46 -11.28 1.98
C ALA A 99 -13.50 -11.03 3.15
N LEU A 100 -13.46 -9.82 3.70
CA LEU A 100 -12.59 -9.48 4.83
C LEU A 100 -13.30 -9.59 6.20
N ARG A 101 -14.61 -9.87 6.24
CA ARG A 101 -15.37 -9.96 7.51
C ARG A 101 -14.88 -11.06 8.45
N PHE A 102 -14.36 -12.18 7.92
CA PHE A 102 -13.80 -13.25 8.76
C PHE A 102 -12.66 -12.77 9.67
N ARG A 103 -11.94 -11.72 9.26
CA ARG A 103 -10.86 -11.13 10.07
C ARG A 103 -11.33 -10.63 11.43
N GLY A 104 -12.56 -10.12 11.51
CA GLY A 104 -13.13 -9.70 12.78
C GLY A 104 -13.13 -10.83 13.82
N ALA A 105 -13.46 -12.07 13.42
CA ALA A 105 -13.38 -13.23 14.29
C ALA A 105 -11.94 -13.58 14.66
N GLU A 106 -11.02 -13.64 13.69
CA GLU A 106 -9.60 -13.91 13.95
C GLU A 106 -8.96 -12.85 14.87
N HIS A 107 -9.33 -11.58 14.68
CA HIS A 107 -8.83 -10.47 15.49
C HIS A 107 -9.35 -10.52 16.93
N ARG A 108 -10.58 -10.99 17.17
CA ARG A 108 -11.12 -11.20 18.54
C ARG A 108 -10.30 -12.20 19.33
N GLU A 109 -9.77 -13.22 18.68
CA GLU A 109 -8.91 -14.21 19.32
C GLU A 109 -7.50 -13.68 19.66
N ARG A 110 -7.05 -12.62 18.97
CA ARG A 110 -5.68 -12.11 19.07
C ARG A 110 -5.63 -10.58 19.18
N PRO A 111 -6.21 -9.99 20.24
CA PRO A 111 -6.12 -8.56 20.48
C PRO A 111 -4.67 -8.14 20.74
N TRP A 112 -4.30 -6.96 20.27
CA TRP A 112 -3.01 -6.36 20.65
C TRP A 112 -2.98 -5.99 22.13
N ASN A 113 -1.80 -5.89 22.73
CA ASN A 113 -1.65 -5.69 24.19
C ASN A 113 -2.48 -4.50 24.72
N MET A 114 -2.43 -3.34 24.05
CA MET A 114 -3.20 -2.15 24.44
C MET A 114 -4.73 -2.37 24.38
N MET A 115 -5.20 -3.13 23.40
CA MET A 115 -6.62 -3.45 23.25
C MET A 115 -7.04 -4.47 24.31
N ARG A 116 -6.20 -5.47 24.58
CA ARG A 116 -6.44 -6.48 25.61
C ARG A 116 -6.60 -5.85 26.99
N GLU A 117 -5.72 -4.92 27.34
CA GLU A 117 -5.79 -4.20 28.62
C GLU A 117 -7.15 -3.50 28.82
N VAL A 118 -7.62 -2.77 27.78
CA VAL A 118 -8.93 -2.09 27.86
C VAL A 118 -10.08 -3.09 27.95
N LEU A 119 -10.03 -4.20 27.19
CA LEU A 119 -11.05 -5.24 27.24
C LEU A 119 -11.16 -5.92 28.61
N GLU A 120 -10.03 -6.17 29.26
CA GLU A 120 -9.97 -6.85 30.56
C GLU A 120 -10.33 -5.92 31.72
N THR A 121 -9.87 -4.66 31.66
CA THR A 121 -10.02 -3.72 32.78
C THR A 121 -11.24 -2.81 32.67
N LYS A 122 -11.69 -2.48 31.45
CA LYS A 122 -12.75 -1.50 31.19
C LYS A 122 -13.73 -1.97 30.09
N PRO A 123 -14.36 -3.14 30.19
CA PRO A 123 -15.24 -3.65 29.13
C PRO A 123 -16.45 -2.73 28.86
N ARG A 124 -16.99 -2.06 29.90
CA ARG A 124 -18.07 -1.08 29.75
C ARG A 124 -17.69 0.12 28.90
N LEU A 125 -16.44 0.58 28.97
CA LEU A 125 -15.96 1.68 28.14
C LEU A 125 -16.06 1.35 26.65
N VAL A 126 -15.79 0.10 26.25
CA VAL A 126 -15.92 -0.34 24.86
C VAL A 126 -17.38 -0.23 24.38
N GLU A 127 -18.33 -0.64 25.21
CA GLU A 127 -19.77 -0.54 24.92
C GLU A 127 -20.22 0.92 24.84
N GLU A 128 -19.79 1.77 25.76
CA GLU A 128 -20.10 3.21 25.80
C GLU A 128 -19.53 3.93 24.57
N VAL A 129 -18.29 3.65 24.20
CA VAL A 129 -17.65 4.20 22.99
C VAL A 129 -18.39 3.79 21.73
N TYR A 130 -18.79 2.51 21.62
CA TYR A 130 -19.60 2.04 20.50
C TYR A 130 -20.95 2.77 20.44
N ALA A 131 -21.66 2.89 21.58
CA ALA A 131 -22.94 3.56 21.66
C ALA A 131 -22.85 5.05 21.25
N GLN A 132 -21.79 5.76 21.68
CA GLN A 132 -21.57 7.16 21.27
C GLN A 132 -21.36 7.28 19.77
N VAL A 133 -20.54 6.42 19.16
CA VAL A 133 -20.32 6.42 17.70
C VAL A 133 -21.62 6.06 16.97
N ALA A 134 -22.37 5.08 17.45
CA ALA A 134 -23.64 4.68 16.86
C ALA A 134 -24.68 5.83 16.89
N GLN A 135 -24.71 6.60 17.96
CA GLN A 135 -25.65 7.69 18.15
C GLN A 135 -25.22 8.96 17.39
N ARG A 136 -23.94 9.34 17.44
CA ARG A 136 -23.45 10.66 17.05
C ARG A 136 -22.52 10.66 15.83
N GLY A 137 -21.88 9.51 15.51
CA GLY A 137 -20.77 9.41 14.56
C GLY A 137 -20.94 10.20 13.28
N PRO A 138 -19.82 10.44 12.55
CA PRO A 138 -18.48 9.94 12.86
C PRO A 138 -17.78 10.70 14.00
N LEU A 139 -17.02 10.01 14.84
CA LEU A 139 -16.27 10.57 15.97
C LEU A 139 -14.78 10.19 15.90
N THR A 140 -13.91 11.13 16.28
CA THR A 140 -12.51 10.86 16.60
C THR A 140 -12.36 10.51 18.09
N ALA A 141 -11.18 10.00 18.49
CA ALA A 141 -10.93 9.68 19.89
C ALA A 141 -11.06 10.89 20.84
N ARG A 142 -10.84 12.10 20.31
CA ARG A 142 -10.95 13.35 21.09
C ARG A 142 -12.38 13.80 21.33
N GLU A 143 -13.32 13.30 20.52
CA GLU A 143 -14.74 13.66 20.57
C GLU A 143 -15.58 12.67 21.37
N ILE A 144 -14.96 11.60 21.88
CA ILE A 144 -15.59 10.67 22.80
C ILE A 144 -15.72 11.34 24.16
N ASP A 145 -16.95 11.38 24.67
CA ASP A 145 -17.25 11.91 26.01
C ASP A 145 -16.93 10.85 27.07
N HIS A 146 -16.24 11.25 28.14
CA HIS A 146 -15.97 10.42 29.31
C HIS A 146 -16.77 10.96 30.49
N GLU A 147 -17.49 10.09 31.21
CA GLU A 147 -18.23 10.47 32.41
C GLU A 147 -17.36 10.92 33.60
N GLN A 148 -16.07 10.61 33.56
CA GLN A 148 -15.15 11.10 34.57
C GLN A 148 -14.77 12.55 34.27
N GLU A 149 -15.00 13.45 35.25
CA GLU A 149 -14.56 14.83 35.22
C GLU A 149 -13.13 14.91 34.66
N ARG A 150 -12.96 15.68 33.58
CA ARG A 150 -11.65 15.98 33.00
C ARG A 150 -10.75 16.57 34.09
N THR A 151 -10.08 15.73 34.85
CA THR A 151 -8.92 16.16 35.62
C THR A 151 -7.92 16.66 34.60
N LYS A 152 -7.78 17.99 34.54
CA LYS A 152 -6.83 18.66 33.62
C LYS A 152 -5.48 17.95 33.73
N GLY A 153 -5.13 17.12 32.72
CA GLY A 153 -3.82 16.49 32.65
C GLY A 153 -3.76 14.97 32.43
N SER A 154 -4.88 14.24 32.50
CA SER A 154 -4.86 12.77 32.27
C SER A 154 -4.88 12.44 30.78
N TRP A 155 -3.71 12.31 30.17
CA TRP A 155 -3.57 11.80 28.81
C TRP A 155 -3.88 10.29 28.71
N TRP A 156 -3.97 9.59 29.85
CA TRP A 156 -4.33 8.17 29.97
C TRP A 156 -5.77 7.89 29.49
N ASP A 157 -6.72 8.76 29.84
CA ASP A 157 -8.15 8.59 29.48
C ASP A 157 -8.33 8.67 27.96
N TRP A 158 -7.62 9.57 27.29
CA TRP A 158 -7.62 9.64 25.82
C TRP A 158 -7.01 8.38 25.17
N SER A 159 -6.00 7.79 25.81
CA SER A 159 -5.36 6.54 25.39
C SER A 159 -6.34 5.36 25.41
N GLU A 160 -7.20 5.27 26.44
CA GLU A 160 -8.15 4.18 26.62
C GLU A 160 -9.33 4.25 25.64
N ALA A 161 -9.95 5.42 25.45
CA ALA A 161 -10.99 5.61 24.44
C ALA A 161 -10.45 5.34 23.03
N LYS A 162 -9.22 5.77 22.75
CA LYS A 162 -8.55 5.45 21.50
C LYS A 162 -8.33 3.94 21.34
N SER A 163 -7.94 3.25 22.41
CA SER A 163 -7.75 1.80 22.37
C SER A 163 -9.08 1.06 22.16
N ALA A 164 -10.18 1.53 22.75
CA ALA A 164 -11.52 0.99 22.53
C ALA A 164 -11.98 1.21 21.07
N LEU A 165 -11.81 2.41 20.52
CA LEU A 165 -12.13 2.70 19.11
C LEU A 165 -11.29 1.88 18.13
N GLU A 166 -9.98 1.76 18.37
CA GLU A 166 -9.09 0.96 17.53
C GLU A 166 -9.41 -0.53 17.65
N TRP A 167 -9.85 -1.01 18.82
CA TRP A 167 -10.35 -2.37 18.97
C TRP A 167 -11.60 -2.61 18.13
N LEU A 168 -12.63 -1.76 18.28
CA LEU A 168 -13.89 -1.87 17.52
C LEU A 168 -13.63 -1.80 16.00
N PHE A 169 -12.70 -0.96 15.57
CA PHE A 169 -12.23 -0.92 14.18
C PHE A 169 -11.47 -2.19 13.79
N TYR A 170 -10.62 -2.72 14.66
CA TYR A 170 -9.82 -3.90 14.41
C TYR A 170 -10.67 -5.14 14.17
N ILE A 171 -11.76 -5.28 14.93
CA ILE A 171 -12.72 -6.38 14.75
C ILE A 171 -13.81 -6.10 13.72
N GLY A 172 -13.87 -4.90 13.13
CA GLY A 172 -14.82 -4.52 12.09
C GLY A 172 -16.21 -4.10 12.57
N GLU A 173 -16.39 -3.87 13.88
CA GLU A 173 -17.63 -3.29 14.45
C GLU A 173 -17.75 -1.80 14.14
N LEU A 174 -16.63 -1.10 13.99
CA LEU A 174 -16.55 0.24 13.45
C LEU A 174 -15.73 0.26 12.16
N SER A 175 -15.94 1.29 11.36
CA SER A 175 -15.22 1.57 10.12
C SER A 175 -14.63 2.98 10.15
N SER A 176 -13.68 3.28 9.26
CA SER A 176 -13.11 4.61 9.11
C SER A 176 -14.01 5.49 8.24
N ALA A 177 -14.57 6.54 8.83
CA ALA A 177 -15.29 7.57 8.07
C ALA A 177 -14.36 8.50 7.28
N GLY A 178 -13.05 8.40 7.52
CA GLY A 178 -12.00 9.20 6.91
C GLY A 178 -11.00 9.69 7.96
N ARG A 179 -10.12 10.61 7.55
CA ARG A 179 -9.11 11.18 8.44
C ARG A 179 -9.16 12.71 8.39
N ASN A 180 -8.99 13.34 9.55
CA ASN A 180 -8.94 14.79 9.66
C ASN A 180 -7.58 15.37 9.24
N ALA A 181 -7.40 16.69 9.32
CA ALA A 181 -6.15 17.39 8.95
C ALA A 181 -4.94 16.92 9.80
N GLN A 182 -5.13 16.47 11.02
CA GLN A 182 -4.12 15.91 11.90
C GLN A 182 -3.85 14.43 11.63
N PHE A 183 -4.56 13.85 10.65
CA PHE A 183 -4.50 12.45 10.27
C PHE A 183 -5.10 11.50 11.32
N GLU A 184 -5.91 12.00 12.22
CA GLU A 184 -6.69 11.18 13.14
C GLU A 184 -7.84 10.52 12.38
N ARG A 185 -8.14 9.26 12.71
CA ARG A 185 -9.26 8.51 12.15
C ARG A 185 -10.57 8.96 12.79
N GLY A 186 -11.56 9.30 11.96
CA GLY A 186 -12.95 9.36 12.38
C GLY A 186 -13.58 7.97 12.26
N PHE A 187 -14.30 7.55 13.29
CA PHE A 187 -14.93 6.23 13.35
C PHE A 187 -16.43 6.34 13.19
N ASP A 188 -17.03 5.47 12.40
CA ASP A 188 -18.48 5.39 12.21
C ASP A 188 -18.90 3.94 11.98
N LEU A 189 -20.20 3.69 11.94
CA LEU A 189 -20.76 2.37 11.69
C LEU A 189 -20.46 1.93 10.24
N PRO A 190 -20.14 0.65 10.01
CA PRO A 190 -19.84 0.13 8.68
C PRO A 190 -20.95 0.38 7.64
N GLU A 191 -22.22 0.33 8.04
CA GLU A 191 -23.37 0.59 7.17
C GLU A 191 -23.49 2.05 6.72
N ARG A 192 -22.87 2.99 7.44
CA ARG A 192 -22.80 4.41 7.03
C ARG A 192 -21.60 4.71 6.15
N VAL A 193 -20.54 3.91 6.28
CA VAL A 193 -19.28 4.07 5.55
C VAL A 193 -19.29 3.34 4.22
N LEU A 194 -19.72 2.07 4.21
CA LEU A 194 -19.72 1.25 3.01
C LEU A 194 -20.95 1.54 2.13
N PRO A 195 -20.84 1.44 0.80
CA PRO A 195 -22.00 1.47 -0.06
C PRO A 195 -23.02 0.39 0.35
N ALA A 196 -24.31 0.71 0.40
CA ALA A 196 -25.36 -0.21 0.86
C ALA A 196 -25.35 -1.55 0.11
N SER A 197 -25.11 -1.53 -1.21
CA SER A 197 -24.99 -2.73 -2.04
C SER A 197 -23.78 -3.62 -1.70
N ILE A 198 -22.79 -3.08 -1.03
CA ILE A 198 -21.61 -3.80 -0.52
C ILE A 198 -21.86 -4.30 0.90
N PHE A 199 -22.37 -3.41 1.76
CA PHE A 199 -22.66 -3.76 3.16
C PHE A 199 -23.66 -4.90 3.27
N GLN A 200 -24.70 -4.90 2.44
CA GLN A 200 -25.76 -5.91 2.43
C GLN A 200 -25.34 -7.25 1.80
N ARG A 201 -24.15 -7.36 1.21
CA ARG A 201 -23.70 -8.65 0.66
C ARG A 201 -23.64 -9.70 1.78
N PRO A 202 -24.09 -10.94 1.53
CA PRO A 202 -23.93 -12.04 2.47
C PRO A 202 -22.46 -12.20 2.89
N THR A 203 -22.23 -12.55 4.14
CA THR A 203 -20.89 -12.91 4.59
C THR A 203 -20.56 -14.29 4.02
N PRO A 204 -19.53 -14.43 3.20
CA PRO A 204 -19.11 -15.73 2.68
C PRO A 204 -18.57 -16.59 3.82
N SER A 205 -18.52 -17.91 3.62
CA SER A 205 -17.75 -18.80 4.48
C SER A 205 -16.27 -18.37 4.48
N GLU A 206 -15.52 -18.77 5.50
CA GLU A 206 -14.09 -18.42 5.59
C GLU A 206 -13.31 -18.93 4.37
N ASP A 207 -13.62 -20.15 3.90
CA ASP A 207 -12.93 -20.75 2.73
C ASP A 207 -13.26 -20.00 1.43
N GLU A 208 -14.51 -19.60 1.22
CA GLU A 208 -14.90 -18.75 0.08
C GLU A 208 -14.23 -17.37 0.15
N ALA A 209 -14.21 -16.75 1.32
CA ALA A 209 -13.55 -15.48 1.55
C ALA A 209 -12.06 -15.53 1.23
N ARG A 210 -11.38 -16.57 1.68
CA ARG A 210 -9.95 -16.79 1.42
C ARG A 210 -9.67 -17.09 -0.05
N LEU A 211 -10.56 -17.80 -0.71
CA LEU A 211 -10.46 -18.07 -2.14
C LEU A 211 -10.61 -16.76 -2.93
N ASP A 212 -11.54 -15.88 -2.56
CA ASP A 212 -11.71 -14.57 -3.21
C ASP A 212 -10.48 -13.66 -3.01
N LEU A 213 -9.91 -13.65 -1.79
CA LEU A 213 -8.69 -12.91 -1.53
C LEU A 213 -7.49 -13.47 -2.30
N ALA A 214 -7.34 -14.81 -2.35
CA ALA A 214 -6.27 -15.48 -3.10
C ALA A 214 -6.40 -15.20 -4.61
N ARG A 215 -7.62 -15.25 -5.17
CA ARG A 215 -7.90 -14.91 -6.56
C ARG A 215 -7.50 -13.46 -6.87
N ARG A 216 -7.86 -12.55 -5.98
CA ARG A 216 -7.52 -11.13 -6.12
C ARG A 216 -6.03 -10.87 -6.03
N ALA A 217 -5.34 -11.51 -5.08
CA ALA A 217 -3.89 -11.44 -4.94
C ALA A 217 -3.18 -12.03 -6.17
N ALA A 218 -3.59 -13.20 -6.65
CA ALA A 218 -3.02 -13.85 -7.83
C ALA A 218 -3.13 -12.95 -9.09
N ALA A 219 -4.29 -12.34 -9.30
CA ALA A 219 -4.50 -11.40 -10.39
C ALA A 219 -3.61 -10.14 -10.28
N GLY A 220 -3.43 -9.60 -9.06
CA GLY A 220 -2.57 -8.44 -8.81
C GLY A 220 -1.08 -8.75 -8.82
N LEU A 221 -0.68 -9.99 -8.54
CA LEU A 221 0.72 -10.44 -8.57
C LEU A 221 1.19 -10.86 -9.98
N GLY A 222 0.28 -11.47 -10.76
CA GLY A 222 0.54 -12.00 -12.09
C GLY A 222 1.36 -13.27 -12.08
N VAL A 223 2.61 -13.23 -11.64
CA VAL A 223 3.48 -14.37 -11.35
C VAL A 223 3.96 -14.28 -9.91
N PHE A 224 3.96 -15.40 -9.18
CA PHE A 224 4.18 -15.39 -7.75
C PHE A 224 4.54 -16.76 -7.18
N SER A 225 5.16 -16.79 -6.00
CA SER A 225 5.28 -17.97 -5.13
C SER A 225 4.08 -18.07 -4.17
N GLU A 226 3.83 -19.24 -3.60
CA GLU A 226 2.77 -19.44 -2.59
C GLU A 226 2.95 -18.47 -1.41
N ALA A 227 4.19 -18.21 -1.01
CA ALA A 227 4.50 -17.27 0.06
C ALA A 227 4.04 -15.84 -0.27
N ALA A 228 4.33 -15.36 -1.48
CA ALA A 228 3.90 -14.03 -1.94
C ALA A 228 2.37 -13.91 -2.04
N LEU A 229 1.68 -14.99 -2.43
CA LEU A 229 0.22 -15.03 -2.45
C LEU A 229 -0.38 -14.82 -1.05
N ALA A 230 0.17 -15.49 -0.04
CA ALA A 230 -0.27 -15.35 1.36
C ALA A 230 0.06 -13.96 1.92
N GLU A 231 1.24 -13.45 1.61
CA GLU A 231 1.75 -12.16 2.10
C GLU A 231 0.93 -10.98 1.56
N TYR A 232 0.38 -11.09 0.34
CA TYR A 232 -0.33 -9.98 -0.31
C TYR A 232 -1.44 -9.37 0.55
N PHE A 233 -2.26 -10.20 1.19
CA PHE A 233 -3.27 -9.79 2.16
C PHE A 233 -2.95 -10.21 3.59
N TYR A 234 -1.73 -10.64 3.88
CA TYR A 234 -1.31 -11.13 5.19
C TYR A 234 -2.25 -12.21 5.75
N THR A 235 -2.36 -13.31 5.00
CA THR A 235 -3.26 -14.44 5.31
C THR A 235 -2.47 -15.66 5.78
N ASP A 236 -3.15 -16.57 6.52
CA ASP A 236 -2.55 -17.82 6.96
C ASP A 236 -2.06 -18.66 5.77
N ARG A 237 -0.78 -19.07 5.79
CA ARG A 237 -0.14 -19.79 4.68
C ARG A 237 -0.82 -21.12 4.37
N ARG A 238 -1.24 -21.89 5.39
CA ARG A 238 -1.85 -23.22 5.17
C ARG A 238 -3.25 -23.07 4.54
N LYS A 239 -4.00 -22.08 5.00
CA LYS A 239 -5.33 -21.78 4.44
C LYS A 239 -5.19 -21.22 3.02
N THR A 240 -4.17 -20.39 2.76
CA THR A 240 -3.87 -19.86 1.42
C THR A 240 -3.44 -20.98 0.46
N ALA A 241 -2.65 -21.96 0.91
CA ALA A 241 -2.27 -23.12 0.10
C ALA A 241 -3.49 -23.92 -0.40
N ARG A 242 -4.55 -24.06 0.43
CA ARG A 242 -5.81 -24.70 0.00
C ARG A 242 -6.51 -23.89 -1.10
N ALA A 243 -6.59 -22.56 -0.92
CA ALA A 243 -7.16 -21.67 -1.93
C ALA A 243 -6.36 -21.73 -3.24
N LEU A 244 -5.02 -21.74 -3.16
CA LEU A 244 -4.15 -21.90 -4.32
C LEU A 244 -4.37 -23.24 -5.04
N ALA A 245 -4.46 -24.35 -4.31
CA ALA A 245 -4.75 -25.66 -4.88
C ALA A 245 -6.10 -25.67 -5.63
N HIS A 246 -7.10 -24.98 -5.09
CA HIS A 246 -8.39 -24.81 -5.79
C HIS A 246 -8.23 -24.00 -7.08
N LEU A 247 -7.54 -22.84 -7.04
CA LEU A 247 -7.31 -22.02 -8.24
C LEU A 247 -6.52 -22.78 -9.31
N VAL A 248 -5.60 -23.64 -8.92
CA VAL A 248 -4.87 -24.53 -9.86
C VAL A 248 -5.83 -25.57 -10.45
N SER A 249 -6.67 -26.21 -9.63
CA SER A 249 -7.61 -27.26 -10.09
C SER A 249 -8.68 -26.72 -11.06
N THR A 250 -9.04 -25.43 -10.93
CA THR A 250 -9.98 -24.74 -11.82
C THR A 250 -9.32 -24.11 -13.04
N GLY A 251 -7.97 -24.16 -13.14
CA GLY A 251 -7.22 -23.55 -14.23
C GLY A 251 -7.14 -22.02 -14.18
N GLU A 252 -7.58 -21.39 -13.10
CA GLU A 252 -7.41 -19.94 -12.88
C GLU A 252 -5.94 -19.56 -12.64
N VAL A 253 -5.15 -20.51 -12.12
CA VAL A 253 -3.71 -20.38 -11.87
C VAL A 253 -3.00 -21.61 -12.46
N GLU A 254 -1.85 -21.40 -13.05
CA GLU A 254 -1.01 -22.44 -13.64
C GLU A 254 0.31 -22.51 -12.90
N ALA A 255 0.80 -23.72 -12.56
CA ALA A 255 2.16 -23.92 -12.08
C ALA A 255 3.13 -23.72 -13.25
N VAL A 256 4.12 -22.85 -13.12
CA VAL A 256 5.11 -22.54 -14.17
C VAL A 256 6.51 -22.50 -13.57
N PRO A 257 7.52 -23.08 -14.22
CA PRO A 257 8.90 -22.84 -13.83
C PRO A 257 9.34 -21.44 -14.24
N VAL A 258 10.02 -20.74 -13.34
CA VAL A 258 10.72 -19.48 -13.63
C VAL A 258 12.20 -19.74 -13.42
N LYS A 259 13.03 -19.33 -14.41
CA LYS A 259 14.48 -19.50 -14.30
C LYS A 259 15.00 -18.75 -13.07
N GLU A 260 15.97 -19.33 -12.39
CA GLU A 260 16.64 -18.80 -11.19
C GLU A 260 15.75 -18.69 -9.93
N TRP A 261 14.44 -18.93 -10.01
CA TRP A 261 13.63 -19.00 -8.81
C TRP A 261 13.82 -20.33 -8.11
N SER A 262 14.12 -20.29 -6.83
CA SER A 262 14.31 -21.49 -5.98
C SER A 262 13.01 -22.13 -5.51
N ARG A 263 11.90 -21.39 -5.56
CA ARG A 263 10.58 -21.83 -5.12
C ARG A 263 9.67 -22.12 -6.32
N PRO A 264 8.68 -23.00 -6.17
CA PRO A 264 7.63 -23.20 -7.18
C PRO A 264 6.93 -21.86 -7.49
N ALA A 265 6.79 -21.56 -8.77
CA ALA A 265 6.12 -20.37 -9.23
C ALA A 265 4.76 -20.71 -9.84
N TYR A 266 3.86 -19.78 -9.72
CA TYR A 266 2.50 -19.82 -10.23
C TYR A 266 2.21 -18.59 -11.06
N LEU A 267 1.38 -18.77 -12.09
CA LEU A 267 0.98 -17.73 -13.02
C LEU A 267 -0.52 -17.59 -13.04
N TRP A 268 -1.02 -16.38 -12.87
CA TRP A 268 -2.43 -16.07 -13.12
C TRP A 268 -2.74 -16.27 -14.61
N SER A 269 -3.67 -17.17 -14.94
CA SER A 269 -3.91 -17.60 -16.32
C SER A 269 -4.28 -16.44 -17.25
N ALA A 270 -5.00 -15.44 -16.74
CA ALA A 270 -5.38 -14.23 -17.46
C ALA A 270 -4.35 -13.09 -17.40
N ALA A 271 -3.14 -13.32 -16.83
CA ALA A 271 -2.13 -12.29 -16.75
C ALA A 271 -1.63 -11.85 -18.12
N ALA A 272 -1.53 -10.55 -18.34
CA ALA A 272 -0.90 -10.00 -19.52
C ALA A 272 0.59 -10.41 -19.58
N ARG A 273 1.07 -10.81 -20.76
CA ARG A 273 2.44 -11.26 -21.00
C ARG A 273 3.15 -10.33 -22.02
N PRO A 274 3.46 -9.07 -21.63
CA PRO A 274 4.03 -8.11 -22.57
C PRO A 274 5.45 -8.51 -22.98
N ARG A 275 5.74 -8.35 -24.28
CA ARG A 275 7.09 -8.58 -24.81
C ARG A 275 8.06 -7.47 -24.42
N ARG A 276 7.56 -6.25 -24.27
CA ARG A 276 8.28 -5.05 -23.84
C ARG A 276 7.42 -4.28 -22.84
N LEU A 277 8.06 -3.57 -21.96
CA LEU A 277 7.42 -2.67 -21.00
C LEU A 277 8.25 -1.39 -20.95
N GLN A 278 7.62 -0.24 -21.04
CA GLN A 278 8.27 1.06 -20.85
C GLN A 278 7.71 1.68 -19.59
N VAL A 279 8.55 1.83 -18.59
CA VAL A 279 8.19 2.35 -17.28
C VAL A 279 9.30 3.27 -16.77
N ASP A 280 8.91 4.44 -16.27
CA ASP A 280 9.71 5.30 -15.42
C ASP A 280 8.84 5.63 -14.22
N ALA A 281 9.03 4.95 -13.09
CA ALA A 281 8.15 5.11 -11.96
C ALA A 281 8.90 5.11 -10.62
N LEU A 282 8.56 6.07 -9.76
CA LEU A 282 8.94 6.05 -8.34
C LEU A 282 7.94 5.21 -7.55
N VAL A 283 8.45 4.20 -6.87
CA VAL A 283 7.68 3.27 -6.05
C VAL A 283 8.02 3.48 -4.58
N ALA A 284 7.00 3.78 -3.77
CA ALA A 284 7.18 3.98 -2.33
C ALA A 284 7.39 2.65 -1.59
N PRO A 285 8.03 2.67 -0.40
CA PRO A 285 8.28 1.47 0.41
C PRO A 285 7.07 0.60 0.73
N PHE A 286 5.89 1.22 0.80
CA PHE A 286 4.62 0.59 1.16
C PHE A 286 3.72 0.29 -0.03
N ASP A 287 4.23 0.44 -1.26
CA ASP A 287 3.52 0.02 -2.46
C ASP A 287 3.42 -1.51 -2.53
N SER A 288 2.34 -2.03 -3.12
CA SER A 288 2.12 -3.47 -3.30
C SER A 288 3.22 -4.17 -4.12
N LEU A 289 3.99 -3.43 -4.91
CA LEU A 289 5.17 -3.95 -5.59
C LEU A 289 6.33 -4.17 -4.60
N ALA A 290 6.46 -3.32 -3.58
CA ALA A 290 7.65 -3.21 -2.73
C ALA A 290 7.47 -3.72 -1.30
N PHE A 291 6.27 -3.85 -0.75
CA PHE A 291 6.09 -4.20 0.66
C PHE A 291 6.51 -5.64 1.00
N ASP A 292 6.35 -6.60 0.08
CA ASP A 292 6.87 -7.96 0.22
C ASP A 292 8.34 -8.01 -0.22
N ARG A 293 9.24 -8.03 0.77
CA ARG A 293 10.70 -7.97 0.55
C ARG A 293 11.25 -9.26 -0.04
N GLU A 294 10.68 -10.42 0.31
CA GLU A 294 11.09 -11.70 -0.24
C GLU A 294 10.72 -11.79 -1.73
N ARG A 295 9.49 -11.38 -2.08
CA ARG A 295 9.06 -11.30 -3.47
C ARG A 295 9.89 -10.30 -4.28
N LEU A 296 10.22 -9.15 -3.70
CA LEU A 296 11.04 -8.14 -4.38
C LEU A 296 12.43 -8.70 -4.73
N LEU A 297 13.04 -9.43 -3.78
CA LEU A 297 14.29 -10.13 -4.02
C LEU A 297 14.12 -11.23 -5.08
N GLU A 298 13.12 -12.09 -4.96
CA GLU A 298 12.87 -13.22 -5.88
C GLU A 298 12.60 -12.73 -7.32
N THR A 299 11.82 -11.65 -7.48
CA THR A 299 11.38 -11.18 -8.80
C THR A 299 12.39 -10.23 -9.46
N PHE A 300 13.02 -9.36 -8.69
CA PHE A 300 13.86 -8.26 -9.20
C PHE A 300 15.32 -8.35 -8.78
N GLY A 301 15.70 -9.32 -7.93
CA GLY A 301 17.08 -9.45 -7.42
C GLY A 301 17.47 -8.36 -6.42
N VAL A 302 16.52 -7.58 -5.92
CA VAL A 302 16.78 -6.39 -5.10
C VAL A 302 16.56 -6.67 -3.62
N HIS A 303 17.64 -6.66 -2.86
CA HIS A 303 17.60 -6.65 -1.41
C HIS A 303 17.12 -5.28 -0.90
N TYR A 304 15.91 -5.22 -0.34
CA TYR A 304 15.35 -3.96 0.12
C TYR A 304 14.97 -4.02 1.61
N ARG A 305 15.39 -3.00 2.36
CA ARG A 305 15.00 -2.78 3.75
C ARG A 305 14.72 -1.29 3.96
N ILE A 306 13.53 -0.99 4.50
CA ILE A 306 13.19 0.40 4.85
C ILE A 306 14.04 0.87 6.04
N GLY A 307 14.63 2.07 5.92
CA GLY A 307 15.45 2.66 6.98
C GLY A 307 14.67 3.35 8.10
N LEU A 308 13.34 3.40 8.00
CA LEU A 308 12.45 4.09 8.93
C LEU A 308 12.67 3.67 10.41
N TYR A 309 12.85 2.37 10.64
CA TYR A 309 13.05 1.78 11.96
C TYR A 309 14.53 1.57 12.32
N THR A 310 15.45 2.00 11.45
CA THR A 310 16.88 1.84 11.63
C THR A 310 17.49 3.13 12.19
N PRO A 311 18.32 3.08 13.25
CA PRO A 311 19.03 4.26 13.74
C PRO A 311 19.81 4.97 12.63
N LYS A 312 19.83 6.31 12.63
CA LYS A 312 20.41 7.12 11.53
C LYS A 312 21.81 6.67 11.12
N ALA A 313 22.68 6.37 12.07
CA ALA A 313 24.07 5.96 11.81
C ALA A 313 24.20 4.57 11.12
N GLN A 314 23.15 3.76 11.11
CA GLN A 314 23.14 2.41 10.53
C GLN A 314 22.36 2.34 9.21
N ARG A 315 21.83 3.46 8.73
CA ARG A 315 21.08 3.51 7.46
C ARG A 315 22.06 3.50 6.29
N VAL A 316 21.96 2.49 5.44
CA VAL A 316 22.83 2.36 4.26
C VAL A 316 22.36 3.30 3.14
N HIS A 317 21.08 3.23 2.78
CA HIS A 317 20.55 3.94 1.61
C HIS A 317 19.69 5.17 1.96
N GLY A 318 19.34 5.39 3.23
CA GLY A 318 18.52 6.51 3.66
C GLY A 318 17.39 6.12 4.62
N TYR A 319 16.43 7.04 4.82
CA TYR A 319 15.34 6.90 5.77
C TYR A 319 14.08 6.30 5.15
N TYR A 320 13.58 6.94 4.07
CA TYR A 320 12.35 6.55 3.36
C TYR A 320 12.65 6.42 1.87
N VAL A 321 13.31 5.33 1.54
CA VAL A 321 13.95 5.12 0.23
C VAL A 321 12.91 4.64 -0.78
N TYR A 322 12.73 5.40 -1.86
CA TYR A 322 11.93 5.02 -3.02
C TYR A 322 12.75 4.15 -3.95
N LEU A 323 12.09 3.23 -4.63
CA LEU A 323 12.64 2.44 -5.72
C LEU A 323 12.31 3.12 -7.05
N PHE A 324 13.29 3.22 -7.95
CA PHE A 324 13.05 3.67 -9.31
C PHE A 324 12.95 2.46 -10.24
N VAL A 325 11.75 2.23 -10.74
CA VAL A 325 11.47 1.20 -11.76
C VAL A 325 11.74 1.83 -13.13
N MET A 326 12.63 1.19 -13.88
CA MET A 326 12.98 1.55 -15.25
C MET A 326 12.75 0.33 -16.14
N ASP A 327 11.79 0.44 -17.05
CA ASP A 327 11.32 -0.67 -17.89
C ASP A 327 10.88 -1.89 -17.06
N ASP A 328 11.59 -3.02 -17.12
CA ASP A 328 11.24 -4.22 -16.36
C ASP A 328 12.19 -4.51 -15.20
N GLN A 329 12.94 -3.51 -14.73
CA GLN A 329 13.87 -3.67 -13.61
C GLN A 329 13.76 -2.52 -12.60
N ILE A 330 14.27 -2.75 -11.39
CA ILE A 330 14.54 -1.69 -10.43
C ILE A 330 15.95 -1.21 -10.70
N ALA A 331 16.09 0.05 -11.14
CA ALA A 331 17.35 0.58 -11.61
C ALA A 331 18.09 1.45 -10.58
N ALA A 332 17.35 2.03 -9.62
CA ALA A 332 17.96 2.88 -8.59
C ALA A 332 17.12 2.92 -7.31
N ARG A 333 17.74 3.40 -6.23
CA ARG A 333 17.14 3.77 -4.95
C ARG A 333 17.40 5.23 -4.67
N VAL A 334 16.39 5.95 -4.20
CA VAL A 334 16.52 7.35 -3.83
C VAL A 334 15.82 7.66 -2.52
N ASP A 335 16.53 8.31 -1.59
CA ASP A 335 15.92 8.86 -0.37
C ASP A 335 15.48 10.30 -0.66
N LEU A 336 14.17 10.53 -0.62
CA LEU A 336 13.57 11.79 -1.03
C LEU A 336 12.94 12.51 0.16
N LYS A 337 12.99 13.85 0.15
CA LYS A 337 12.32 14.70 1.13
C LYS A 337 11.76 15.95 0.48
N ALA A 338 10.49 16.26 0.73
CA ALA A 338 9.90 17.53 0.33
C ALA A 338 10.23 18.63 1.34
N ASP A 339 11.05 19.61 0.96
CA ASP A 339 11.21 20.86 1.68
C ASP A 339 10.21 21.88 1.14
N ARG A 340 9.01 21.85 1.72
CA ARG A 340 7.90 22.73 1.30
C ARG A 340 8.16 24.21 1.58
N LYS A 341 9.00 24.53 2.58
CA LYS A 341 9.32 25.92 2.90
C LYS A 341 10.21 26.55 1.84
N ALA A 342 11.16 25.79 1.33
CA ALA A 342 12.06 26.19 0.26
C ALA A 342 11.52 25.84 -1.15
N SER A 343 10.34 25.21 -1.25
CA SER A 343 9.76 24.72 -2.51
C SER A 343 10.68 23.75 -3.27
N ARG A 344 11.34 22.82 -2.56
CA ARG A 344 12.37 21.92 -3.10
C ARG A 344 12.06 20.46 -2.86
N LEU A 345 12.32 19.62 -3.87
CA LEU A 345 12.46 18.19 -3.71
C LEU A 345 13.94 17.87 -3.46
N LEU A 346 14.27 17.45 -2.25
CA LEU A 346 15.63 17.05 -1.90
C LEU A 346 15.82 15.55 -2.19
N VAL A 347 16.80 15.23 -3.02
CA VAL A 347 17.34 13.87 -3.15
C VAL A 347 18.45 13.74 -2.12
N GLN A 348 18.14 13.15 -0.98
CA GLN A 348 19.07 13.02 0.15
C GLN A 348 20.18 12.01 -0.10
N SER A 349 19.89 11.00 -0.95
CA SER A 349 20.88 10.04 -1.49
C SER A 349 20.33 9.38 -2.76
N ALA A 350 21.22 8.95 -3.66
CA ALA A 350 20.88 8.22 -4.87
C ALA A 350 21.89 7.07 -5.11
N TRP A 351 21.36 5.87 -5.32
CA TRP A 351 22.14 4.64 -5.45
C TRP A 351 21.72 3.87 -6.69
N LEU A 352 22.70 3.43 -7.48
CA LEU A 352 22.49 2.62 -8.68
C LEU A 352 22.27 1.15 -8.27
N GLU A 353 21.31 0.47 -8.89
CA GLU A 353 21.17 -0.97 -8.73
C GLU A 353 22.09 -1.71 -9.70
N GLN A 354 22.54 -2.88 -9.27
CA GLN A 354 23.46 -3.70 -10.05
C GLN A 354 22.87 -4.07 -11.43
N GLY A 355 23.66 -3.91 -12.48
CA GLY A 355 23.26 -4.23 -13.85
C GLY A 355 22.56 -3.09 -14.59
N SER A 356 22.35 -1.94 -13.93
CA SER A 356 21.79 -0.75 -14.57
C SER A 356 22.85 0.19 -15.12
N GLY A 357 22.58 0.83 -16.26
CA GLY A 357 23.47 1.82 -16.86
C GLY A 357 23.37 3.17 -16.16
N GLU A 358 24.48 3.69 -15.63
CA GLU A 358 24.51 4.92 -14.81
C GLU A 358 23.91 6.12 -15.54
N VAL A 359 24.39 6.44 -16.75
CA VAL A 359 23.98 7.65 -17.50
C VAL A 359 22.51 7.59 -17.90
N GLU A 360 22.04 6.43 -18.39
CA GLU A 360 20.63 6.24 -18.75
C GLU A 360 19.74 6.33 -17.54
N THR A 361 20.10 5.66 -16.45
CA THR A 361 19.33 5.68 -15.19
C THR A 361 19.27 7.09 -14.62
N ALA A 362 20.39 7.82 -14.57
CA ALA A 362 20.44 9.19 -14.10
C ALA A 362 19.53 10.13 -14.92
N GLY A 363 19.58 10.04 -16.24
CA GLY A 363 18.78 10.85 -17.15
C GLY A 363 17.26 10.60 -16.99
N ARG A 364 16.85 9.32 -16.99
CA ARG A 364 15.44 8.94 -16.84
C ARG A 364 14.91 9.22 -15.42
N LEU A 365 15.72 8.98 -14.39
CA LEU A 365 15.39 9.32 -13.01
C LEU A 365 15.25 10.83 -12.82
N ALA A 366 16.15 11.66 -13.37
CA ALA A 366 16.06 13.11 -13.32
C ALA A 366 14.75 13.62 -13.93
N ALA A 367 14.33 13.05 -15.06
CA ALA A 367 13.04 13.37 -15.68
C ALA A 367 11.85 12.99 -14.80
N GLU A 368 11.89 11.81 -14.15
CA GLU A 368 10.82 11.38 -13.23
C GLU A 368 10.79 12.22 -11.96
N LEU A 369 11.93 12.60 -11.40
CA LEU A 369 12.01 13.47 -10.22
C LEU A 369 11.43 14.87 -10.47
N ARG A 370 11.61 15.43 -11.68
CA ARG A 370 10.98 16.70 -12.08
C ARG A 370 9.44 16.55 -12.13
N ARG A 371 8.92 15.50 -12.76
CA ARG A 371 7.48 15.21 -12.80
C ARG A 371 6.91 15.00 -11.38
N PHE A 372 7.68 14.37 -10.51
CA PHE A 372 7.28 14.16 -9.12
C PHE A 372 7.29 15.49 -8.33
N ALA A 373 8.31 16.33 -8.49
CA ALA A 373 8.37 17.65 -7.86
C ALA A 373 7.19 18.52 -8.32
N GLU A 374 6.90 18.58 -9.63
CA GLU A 374 5.75 19.28 -10.19
C GLU A 374 4.43 18.79 -9.57
N TRP A 375 4.21 17.47 -9.49
CA TRP A 375 3.01 16.91 -8.86
C TRP A 375 2.88 17.25 -7.38
N LEU A 376 4.01 17.41 -6.68
CA LEU A 376 4.04 17.85 -5.28
C LEU A 376 3.87 19.37 -5.12
N GLY A 377 3.91 20.14 -6.21
CA GLY A 377 3.89 21.60 -6.22
C GLY A 377 5.22 22.20 -5.76
N LEU A 378 6.34 21.53 -6.05
CA LEU A 378 7.70 21.96 -5.73
C LEU A 378 8.39 22.53 -6.98
N ALA A 379 9.20 23.56 -6.82
CA ALA A 379 9.79 24.31 -7.94
C ALA A 379 11.06 23.67 -8.51
N GLU A 380 11.84 22.97 -7.68
CA GLU A 380 13.14 22.47 -8.09
C GLU A 380 13.53 21.14 -7.45
N VAL A 381 14.44 20.41 -8.08
CA VAL A 381 15.04 19.17 -7.57
C VAL A 381 16.48 19.46 -7.19
N ILE A 382 16.84 19.23 -5.94
CA ILE A 382 18.20 19.40 -5.41
C ILE A 382 18.77 18.03 -5.06
N VAL A 383 19.90 17.69 -5.65
CA VAL A 383 20.63 16.43 -5.36
C VAL A 383 21.74 16.69 -4.36
N ILE A 384 21.72 15.99 -3.23
CA ILE A 384 22.79 16.00 -2.23
C ILE A 384 23.83 14.95 -2.68
N ASP A 385 25.11 15.26 -2.54
CA ASP A 385 26.20 14.39 -2.92
C ASP A 385 26.33 13.20 -1.93
N ALA A 386 25.45 12.21 -2.10
CA ALA A 386 25.41 10.97 -1.32
C ALA A 386 24.89 9.81 -2.15
N GLY A 387 25.70 8.74 -2.22
CA GLY A 387 25.44 7.57 -3.06
C GLY A 387 26.15 7.62 -4.42
N ASP A 388 26.36 6.46 -5.01
CA ASP A 388 27.14 6.28 -6.24
C ASP A 388 26.49 6.87 -7.51
N LEU A 389 25.17 7.07 -7.51
CA LEU A 389 24.44 7.69 -8.60
C LEU A 389 24.31 9.22 -8.45
N ALA A 390 24.66 9.81 -7.30
CA ALA A 390 24.37 11.21 -6.99
C ALA A 390 25.01 12.20 -7.96
N GLY A 391 26.27 11.99 -8.34
CA GLY A 391 27.01 12.88 -9.25
C GLY A 391 26.40 12.93 -10.66
N ALA A 392 26.12 11.76 -11.25
CA ALA A 392 25.50 11.64 -12.57
C ALA A 392 24.06 12.21 -12.56
N LEU A 393 23.31 11.97 -11.46
CA LEU A 393 21.96 12.49 -11.30
C LEU A 393 21.95 14.02 -11.17
N ALA A 394 22.87 14.62 -10.42
CA ALA A 394 23.00 16.06 -10.29
C ALA A 394 23.28 16.72 -11.65
N THR A 395 24.19 16.15 -12.43
CA THR A 395 24.50 16.59 -13.81
C THR A 395 23.25 16.53 -14.69
N SER A 396 22.50 15.42 -14.65
CA SER A 396 21.28 15.25 -15.44
C SER A 396 20.13 16.16 -15.00
N CYS A 397 20.07 16.52 -13.71
CA CYS A 397 19.10 17.51 -13.22
C CYS A 397 19.43 18.93 -13.70
N ALA A 398 20.72 19.31 -13.80
CA ALA A 398 21.16 20.63 -14.25
C ALA A 398 21.04 20.82 -15.77
N SER A 399 21.24 19.78 -16.58
CA SER A 399 21.30 19.86 -18.05
C SER A 399 19.96 20.07 -18.75
N ALA A 400 18.85 20.04 -18.05
CA ALA A 400 17.49 20.09 -18.62
C ALA A 400 16.69 21.34 -18.15
N THR A 401 17.41 22.34 -17.60
CA THR A 401 16.94 23.69 -17.32
C THR A 401 17.27 24.58 -18.52
#